data_1ae0650b8981aba6e7ec6712465da37c
#
_entry.id   1ae0650b8981aba6e7ec6712465da37c
#
_cell.length_a   1.000
_cell.length_b   1.000
_cell.length_c   1.000
_cell.angle_alpha   90.00
_cell.angle_beta   90.00
_cell.angle_gamma   90.00
#
_symmetry.space_group_name_H-M   'P 1'
#
loop_
_entity.id
_entity.type
_entity.pdbx_description
1 polymer ?
#
loop_
_entity_poly.entity_id
_entity_poly.type
_entity_poly.pdbx_seq_one_letter_code
_entity_poly.pdbx_strand_id
1 'polypeptide(L)'
;MVYFVGAGAGDPELLTIKGKRLIDHADVLIYAGSLVNPEVLADRKPESVVYDSAGMTLEEVLAVMKQAEQAGKTTVRVHTGDASIYGAIREQLDALDRMGIAHEVVPGVSSFLAAAAALQKEYTLPDVSQTVILTRMAGRTPVPEREQIESLAAHQATMVIFLSVGQIAELVQRLSTSYPLQTPVAVVYKASWPDQKLVTGTLETIAEQVQGAGIQKPAVVLVGKFLGDTYALSKLYDKTFTHEYRKGVES
;
A
#
# COMPACT_ATOMS: atom_id res chain seq x y z
N MET A 1 -24.12 -0.28 11.36
CA MET A 1 -23.06 -1.15 10.79
C MET A 1 -21.98 -0.30 10.13
N VAL A 2 -20.70 -0.52 10.49
CA VAL A 2 -19.56 0.23 9.94
C VAL A 2 -18.69 -0.69 9.09
N TYR A 3 -18.34 -0.28 7.86
CA TYR A 3 -17.43 -1.00 6.98
C TYR A 3 -16.15 -0.21 6.79
N PHE A 4 -14.99 -0.84 7.03
CA PHE A 4 -13.68 -0.31 6.69
C PHE A 4 -13.28 -0.86 5.32
N VAL A 5 -13.23 -0.01 4.31
CA VAL A 5 -13.04 -0.43 2.92
C VAL A 5 -11.72 0.11 2.39
N GLY A 6 -10.87 -0.78 1.88
CA GLY A 6 -9.70 -0.41 1.10
C GLY A 6 -10.13 0.10 -0.28
N ALA A 7 -9.79 1.36 -0.58
CA ALA A 7 -10.15 2.05 -1.82
C ALA A 7 -9.25 1.73 -3.01
N GLY A 8 -8.32 0.79 -2.86
CA GLY A 8 -7.33 0.53 -3.90
C GLY A 8 -6.24 1.60 -3.99
N ALA A 9 -5.37 1.45 -4.96
CA ALA A 9 -4.16 2.26 -5.10
C ALA A 9 -4.41 3.63 -5.75
N GLY A 10 -5.56 3.83 -6.39
CA GLY A 10 -5.88 5.11 -7.05
C GLY A 10 -6.89 4.98 -8.18
N ASP A 11 -6.71 4.01 -9.07
CA ASP A 11 -7.66 3.69 -10.13
C ASP A 11 -8.96 3.12 -9.51
N PRO A 12 -10.14 3.73 -9.78
CA PRO A 12 -11.42 3.22 -9.29
C PRO A 12 -11.74 1.77 -9.72
N GLU A 13 -11.21 1.31 -10.85
CA GLU A 13 -11.39 -0.06 -11.32
C GLU A 13 -10.62 -1.10 -10.49
N LEU A 14 -9.67 -0.65 -9.65
CA LEU A 14 -8.95 -1.50 -8.70
C LEU A 14 -9.67 -1.65 -7.35
N LEU A 15 -10.88 -1.12 -7.21
CA LEU A 15 -11.74 -1.44 -6.08
C LEU A 15 -12.16 -2.92 -6.15
N THR A 16 -12.26 -3.55 -5.00
CA THR A 16 -12.95 -4.85 -4.95
C THR A 16 -14.44 -4.64 -5.25
N ILE A 17 -15.09 -5.60 -5.89
CA ILE A 17 -16.53 -5.56 -6.18
C ILE A 17 -17.33 -5.29 -4.90
N LYS A 18 -16.94 -5.91 -3.78
CA LYS A 18 -17.57 -5.69 -2.47
C LYS A 18 -17.35 -4.26 -1.98
N GLY A 19 -16.13 -3.74 -2.10
CA GLY A 19 -15.80 -2.37 -1.70
C GLY A 19 -16.59 -1.34 -2.48
N LYS A 20 -16.62 -1.45 -3.82
CA LYS A 20 -17.39 -0.56 -4.70
C LYS A 20 -18.87 -0.54 -4.32
N ARG A 21 -19.48 -1.72 -4.19
CA ARG A 21 -20.91 -1.83 -3.82
C ARG A 21 -21.20 -1.16 -2.46
N LEU A 22 -20.34 -1.33 -1.47
CA LEU A 22 -20.51 -0.72 -0.16
C LEU A 22 -20.40 0.80 -0.22
N ILE A 23 -19.43 1.33 -0.95
CA ILE A 23 -19.24 2.77 -1.15
C ILE A 23 -20.46 3.38 -1.83
N ASP A 24 -20.92 2.77 -2.92
CA ASP A 24 -22.05 3.29 -3.71
C ASP A 24 -23.36 3.33 -2.92
N HIS A 25 -23.55 2.41 -1.98
CA HIS A 25 -24.80 2.29 -1.21
C HIS A 25 -24.67 2.83 0.23
N ALA A 26 -23.56 3.44 0.61
CA ALA A 26 -23.36 3.99 1.94
C ALA A 26 -24.29 5.18 2.20
N ASP A 27 -24.79 5.32 3.45
CA ASP A 27 -25.49 6.52 3.89
C ASP A 27 -24.51 7.57 4.41
N VAL A 28 -23.39 7.12 4.99
CA VAL A 28 -22.32 7.97 5.49
C VAL A 28 -20.98 7.44 4.96
N LEU A 29 -20.21 8.33 4.35
CA LEU A 29 -18.87 8.07 3.86
C LEU A 29 -17.87 8.92 4.64
N ILE A 30 -16.81 8.28 5.15
CA ILE A 30 -15.70 8.97 5.81
C ILE A 30 -14.42 8.57 5.07
N TYR A 31 -13.71 9.50 4.46
CA TYR A 31 -12.51 9.21 3.67
C TYR A 31 -11.35 10.14 4.01
N ALA A 32 -10.12 9.74 3.72
CA ALA A 32 -8.94 10.60 3.88
C ALA A 32 -8.66 11.33 2.57
N GLY A 33 -9.17 12.55 2.42
CA GLY A 33 -9.20 13.30 1.17
C GLY A 33 -7.85 13.59 0.52
N SER A 34 -6.75 13.54 1.28
CA SER A 34 -5.40 13.74 0.73
C SER A 34 -4.78 12.48 0.08
N LEU A 35 -5.39 11.30 0.27
CA LEU A 35 -4.78 10.02 -0.12
C LEU A 35 -5.71 9.12 -0.94
N VAL A 36 -7.01 9.36 -0.91
CA VAL A 36 -8.02 8.59 -1.65
C VAL A 36 -8.41 9.37 -2.89
N ASN A 37 -8.41 8.71 -4.06
CA ASN A 37 -8.91 9.33 -5.29
C ASN A 37 -10.42 9.62 -5.14
N PRO A 38 -10.85 10.89 -5.27
CA PRO A 38 -12.28 11.24 -5.16
C PRO A 38 -13.19 10.50 -6.13
N GLU A 39 -12.67 10.06 -7.29
CA GLU A 39 -13.43 9.31 -8.29
C GLU A 39 -13.99 7.99 -7.75
N VAL A 40 -13.38 7.38 -6.73
CA VAL A 40 -13.93 6.17 -6.09
C VAL A 40 -15.28 6.40 -5.43
N LEU A 41 -15.65 7.67 -5.16
CA LEU A 41 -16.92 8.09 -4.58
C LEU A 41 -17.93 8.62 -5.61
N ALA A 42 -17.61 8.58 -6.91
CA ALA A 42 -18.42 9.24 -7.94
C ALA A 42 -19.85 8.68 -8.04
N ASP A 43 -20.02 7.38 -7.90
CA ASP A 43 -21.31 6.70 -8.04
C ASP A 43 -22.07 6.54 -6.71
N ARG A 44 -21.63 7.21 -5.64
CA ARG A 44 -22.33 7.16 -4.35
C ARG A 44 -23.76 7.68 -4.45
N LYS A 45 -24.63 7.25 -3.55
CA LYS A 45 -25.97 7.82 -3.44
C LYS A 45 -25.94 9.34 -3.36
N PRO A 46 -26.83 10.07 -4.05
CA PRO A 46 -26.89 11.53 -3.96
C PRO A 46 -27.11 12.06 -2.53
N GLU A 47 -27.83 11.32 -1.71
CA GLU A 47 -28.15 11.63 -0.31
C GLU A 47 -27.05 11.22 0.69
N SER A 48 -25.97 10.57 0.25
CA SER A 48 -24.87 10.19 1.11
C SER A 48 -24.20 11.40 1.74
N VAL A 49 -23.99 11.36 3.05
CA VAL A 49 -23.22 12.38 3.77
C VAL A 49 -21.74 12.00 3.71
N VAL A 50 -20.91 12.92 3.24
CA VAL A 50 -19.47 12.66 3.05
C VAL A 50 -18.64 13.52 3.99
N TYR A 51 -17.72 12.89 4.73
CA TYR A 51 -16.78 13.54 5.64
C TYR A 51 -15.34 13.32 5.15
N ASP A 52 -14.58 14.40 5.05
CA ASP A 52 -13.12 14.33 4.88
C ASP A 52 -12.45 14.28 6.26
N SER A 53 -11.86 13.14 6.57
CA SER A 53 -11.19 12.92 7.85
C SER A 53 -9.76 13.47 7.93
N ALA A 54 -9.26 14.16 6.91
CA ALA A 54 -7.91 14.73 6.93
C ALA A 54 -7.72 15.78 8.05
N GLY A 55 -8.81 16.44 8.47
CA GLY A 55 -8.81 17.41 9.56
C GLY A 55 -9.54 16.94 10.83
N MET A 56 -9.96 15.66 10.91
CA MET A 56 -10.73 15.13 12.04
C MET A 56 -9.83 14.39 13.04
N THR A 57 -10.20 14.47 14.31
CA THR A 57 -9.63 13.61 15.37
C THR A 57 -10.30 12.24 15.38
N LEU A 58 -9.71 11.29 16.13
CA LEU A 58 -10.31 9.95 16.33
C LEU A 58 -11.71 10.05 16.92
N GLU A 59 -11.88 10.91 17.94
CA GLU A 59 -13.14 11.10 18.64
C GLU A 59 -14.22 11.63 17.70
N GLU A 60 -13.88 12.56 16.83
CA GLU A 60 -14.81 13.11 15.84
C GLU A 60 -15.24 12.06 14.81
N VAL A 61 -14.30 11.24 14.32
CA VAL A 61 -14.61 10.13 13.41
C VAL A 61 -15.54 9.11 14.10
N LEU A 62 -15.23 8.72 15.33
CA LEU A 62 -16.07 7.80 16.12
C LEU A 62 -17.45 8.38 16.45
N ALA A 63 -17.52 9.67 16.70
CA ALA A 63 -18.81 10.34 16.95
C ALA A 63 -19.73 10.28 15.72
N VAL A 64 -19.18 10.50 14.51
CA VAL A 64 -19.94 10.34 13.25
C VAL A 64 -20.42 8.91 13.08
N MET A 65 -19.57 7.90 13.30
CA MET A 65 -19.94 6.49 13.20
C MET A 65 -21.05 6.13 14.19
N LYS A 66 -20.93 6.56 15.45
CA LYS A 66 -21.92 6.33 16.49
C LYS A 66 -23.26 6.98 16.17
N GLN A 67 -23.25 8.23 15.71
CA GLN A 67 -24.48 8.94 15.34
C GLN A 67 -25.18 8.28 14.14
N ALA A 68 -24.41 7.83 13.16
CA ALA A 68 -24.95 7.09 12.02
C ALA A 68 -25.61 5.77 12.45
N GLU A 69 -24.95 5.00 13.32
CA GLU A 69 -25.48 3.74 13.85
C GLU A 69 -26.79 3.97 14.62
N GLN A 70 -26.86 4.99 15.47
CA GLN A 70 -28.10 5.36 16.21
C GLN A 70 -29.24 5.73 15.27
N ALA A 71 -28.93 6.26 14.09
CA ALA A 71 -29.91 6.59 13.07
C ALA A 71 -30.24 5.41 12.13
N GLY A 72 -29.72 4.22 12.39
CA GLY A 72 -29.92 3.03 11.56
C GLY A 72 -29.23 3.11 10.18
N LYS A 73 -28.21 3.97 10.04
CA LYS A 73 -27.49 4.24 8.80
C LYS A 73 -26.23 3.38 8.66
N THR A 74 -25.89 3.04 7.43
CA THR A 74 -24.65 2.35 7.09
C THR A 74 -23.52 3.34 6.88
N THR A 75 -22.42 3.16 7.62
CA THR A 75 -21.19 3.95 7.46
C THR A 75 -20.12 3.15 6.71
N VAL A 76 -19.47 3.78 5.73
CA VAL A 76 -18.27 3.25 5.08
C VAL A 76 -17.09 4.17 5.35
N ARG A 77 -16.07 3.62 6.01
CA ARG A 77 -14.77 4.25 6.25
C ARG A 77 -13.82 3.84 5.14
N VAL A 78 -13.50 4.78 4.25
CA VAL A 78 -12.71 4.55 3.04
C VAL A 78 -11.24 4.86 3.31
N HIS A 79 -10.38 3.86 3.14
CA HIS A 79 -8.93 3.94 3.35
C HIS A 79 -8.19 3.82 2.01
N THR A 80 -7.09 4.54 1.84
CA THR A 80 -6.21 4.36 0.67
C THR A 80 -5.60 2.96 0.68
N GLY A 81 -5.44 2.36 -0.49
CA GLY A 81 -4.86 1.03 -0.66
C GLY A 81 -5.65 -0.04 0.08
N ASP A 82 -5.01 -0.64 1.07
CA ASP A 82 -5.62 -1.59 2.02
C ASP A 82 -5.54 -1.05 3.44
N ALA A 83 -6.63 -1.16 4.18
CA ALA A 83 -6.76 -0.59 5.52
C ALA A 83 -5.81 -1.25 6.56
N SER A 84 -5.34 -2.47 6.31
CA SER A 84 -4.42 -3.19 7.21
C SER A 84 -2.97 -2.67 7.14
N ILE A 85 -2.62 -1.92 6.08
CA ILE A 85 -1.27 -1.38 5.89
C ILE A 85 -1.26 0.11 6.20
N TYR A 86 -0.76 0.48 7.38
CA TYR A 86 -0.67 1.87 7.88
C TYR A 86 -2.01 2.63 7.93
N GLY A 87 -3.12 1.90 7.97
CA GLY A 87 -4.47 2.49 7.97
C GLY A 87 -4.95 3.06 9.31
N ALA A 88 -4.23 2.85 10.41
CA ALA A 88 -4.62 3.27 11.77
C ALA A 88 -6.06 2.87 12.14
N ILE A 89 -6.48 1.66 11.72
CA ILE A 89 -7.85 1.19 11.96
C ILE A 89 -8.01 0.50 13.31
N ARG A 90 -6.94 -0.04 13.90
CA ARG A 90 -7.04 -0.86 15.10
C ARG A 90 -7.74 -0.14 16.27
N GLU A 91 -7.35 1.10 16.54
CA GLU A 91 -7.94 1.91 17.59
C GLU A 91 -9.43 2.25 17.32
N GLN A 92 -9.82 2.36 16.04
CA GLN A 92 -11.21 2.55 15.64
C GLN A 92 -12.03 1.27 15.86
N LEU A 93 -11.51 0.10 15.43
CA LEU A 93 -12.15 -1.20 15.64
C LEU A 93 -12.37 -1.47 17.12
N ASP A 94 -11.31 -1.31 17.95
CA ASP A 94 -11.40 -1.51 19.40
C ASP A 94 -12.41 -0.55 20.08
N ALA A 95 -12.57 0.67 19.53
CA ALA A 95 -13.56 1.61 20.03
C ALA A 95 -14.99 1.21 19.65
N LEU A 96 -15.21 0.73 18.42
CA LEU A 96 -16.50 0.22 17.96
C LEU A 96 -16.92 -1.03 18.76
N ASP A 97 -15.98 -1.94 19.06
CA ASP A 97 -16.22 -3.10 19.92
C ASP A 97 -16.73 -2.67 21.30
N ARG A 98 -16.05 -1.69 21.93
CA ARG A 98 -16.49 -1.15 23.22
C ARG A 98 -17.88 -0.49 23.19
N MET A 99 -18.27 0.05 22.03
CA MET A 99 -19.59 0.65 21.82
C MET A 99 -20.67 -0.38 21.42
N GLY A 100 -20.30 -1.64 21.18
CA GLY A 100 -21.20 -2.66 20.67
C GLY A 100 -21.66 -2.40 19.23
N ILE A 101 -20.89 -1.66 18.45
CA ILE A 101 -21.20 -1.33 17.06
C ILE A 101 -20.58 -2.39 16.13
N ALA A 102 -21.42 -3.08 15.38
CA ALA A 102 -20.99 -4.10 14.44
C ALA A 102 -20.17 -3.46 13.29
N HIS A 103 -19.05 -4.11 12.94
CA HIS A 103 -18.17 -3.62 11.89
C HIS A 103 -17.53 -4.77 11.08
N GLU A 104 -17.04 -4.45 9.90
CA GLU A 104 -16.37 -5.38 9.01
C GLU A 104 -15.23 -4.67 8.26
N VAL A 105 -14.12 -5.39 8.03
CA VAL A 105 -13.00 -4.90 7.19
C VAL A 105 -13.06 -5.59 5.83
N VAL A 106 -13.07 -4.78 4.77
CA VAL A 106 -13.06 -5.22 3.38
C VAL A 106 -11.71 -4.87 2.77
N PRO A 107 -10.91 -5.87 2.34
CA PRO A 107 -9.58 -5.62 1.80
C PRO A 107 -9.60 -4.80 0.52
N GLY A 108 -8.48 -4.15 0.24
CA GLY A 108 -8.25 -3.39 -0.99
C GLY A 108 -6.90 -3.73 -1.64
N VAL A 109 -6.69 -3.24 -2.85
CA VAL A 109 -5.41 -3.36 -3.56
C VAL A 109 -4.45 -2.31 -3.03
N SER A 110 -3.46 -2.74 -2.25
CA SER A 110 -2.44 -1.82 -1.70
C SER A 110 -1.56 -1.23 -2.81
N SER A 111 -1.09 0.00 -2.62
CA SER A 111 -0.26 0.73 -3.59
C SER A 111 1.04 0.01 -3.94
N PHE A 112 1.59 -0.86 -3.09
CA PHE A 112 2.78 -1.62 -3.45
C PHE A 112 2.49 -2.67 -4.54
N LEU A 113 1.30 -3.27 -4.55
CA LEU A 113 0.89 -4.19 -5.61
C LEU A 113 0.71 -3.45 -6.94
N ALA A 114 0.07 -2.29 -6.91
CA ALA A 114 -0.05 -1.44 -8.10
C ALA A 114 1.31 -0.93 -8.59
N ALA A 115 2.26 -0.67 -7.69
CA ALA A 115 3.62 -0.29 -8.05
C ALA A 115 4.36 -1.41 -8.80
N ALA A 116 4.24 -2.67 -8.35
CA ALA A 116 4.80 -3.81 -9.07
C ALA A 116 4.18 -3.97 -10.47
N ALA A 117 2.85 -3.83 -10.57
CA ALA A 117 2.13 -3.88 -11.84
C ALA A 117 2.59 -2.77 -12.80
N ALA A 118 2.73 -1.53 -12.31
CA ALA A 118 3.22 -0.40 -13.11
C ALA A 118 4.64 -0.61 -13.64
N LEU A 119 5.48 -1.33 -12.89
CA LEU A 119 6.85 -1.69 -13.28
C LEU A 119 6.92 -3.01 -14.06
N GLN A 120 5.83 -3.76 -14.17
CA GLN A 120 5.80 -5.10 -14.76
C GLN A 120 6.81 -6.05 -14.11
N LYS A 121 6.95 -5.99 -12.78
CA LYS A 121 7.89 -6.79 -12.00
C LYS A 121 7.18 -7.66 -10.97
N GLU A 122 7.78 -8.80 -10.68
CA GLU A 122 7.39 -9.69 -9.59
C GLU A 122 8.36 -9.52 -8.42
N TYR A 123 7.86 -9.38 -7.20
CA TYR A 123 8.68 -9.18 -6.01
C TYR A 123 9.47 -10.42 -5.60
N THR A 124 8.93 -11.61 -5.87
CA THR A 124 9.41 -12.89 -5.33
C THR A 124 9.98 -13.75 -6.45
N LEU A 125 11.25 -13.54 -6.77
CA LEU A 125 11.94 -14.26 -7.85
C LEU A 125 12.86 -15.35 -7.29
N PRO A 126 12.89 -16.57 -7.90
CA PRO A 126 13.85 -17.60 -7.54
C PRO A 126 15.30 -17.09 -7.62
N ASP A 127 16.11 -17.48 -6.64
CA ASP A 127 17.54 -17.13 -6.49
C ASP A 127 17.83 -15.61 -6.39
N VAL A 128 16.78 -14.77 -6.28
CA VAL A 128 16.90 -13.33 -6.08
C VAL A 128 16.39 -12.93 -4.69
N SER A 129 15.11 -13.10 -4.44
CA SER A 129 14.49 -12.90 -3.13
C SER A 129 13.13 -13.59 -3.09
N GLN A 130 12.85 -14.32 -2.02
CA GLN A 130 11.54 -14.92 -1.73
C GLN A 130 10.83 -14.18 -0.59
N THR A 131 11.41 -13.08 -0.11
CA THR A 131 10.92 -12.30 1.02
C THR A 131 10.66 -10.86 0.58
N VAL A 132 9.51 -10.33 0.97
CA VAL A 132 9.15 -8.92 0.77
C VAL A 132 9.00 -8.26 2.13
N ILE A 133 9.83 -7.28 2.41
CA ILE A 133 9.79 -6.49 3.64
C ILE A 133 8.99 -5.21 3.37
N LEU A 134 7.79 -5.11 3.94
CA LEU A 134 6.99 -3.89 3.93
C LEU A 134 7.34 -3.07 5.16
N THR A 135 7.87 -1.86 4.96
CA THR A 135 8.32 -1.02 6.07
C THR A 135 8.18 0.47 5.76
N ARG A 136 8.59 1.30 6.72
CA ARG A 136 8.76 2.75 6.58
C ARG A 136 9.94 3.23 7.42
N MET A 137 10.46 4.40 7.12
CA MET A 137 11.38 5.08 8.03
C MET A 137 10.65 5.63 9.26
N ALA A 138 11.38 5.80 10.35
CA ALA A 138 10.97 6.69 11.40
C ALA A 138 10.81 8.11 10.85
N GLY A 139 9.74 8.78 11.25
CA GLY A 139 9.44 10.15 10.87
C GLY A 139 8.82 10.88 12.05
N ARG A 140 7.63 11.46 11.87
CA ARG A 140 6.88 12.07 12.98
C ARG A 140 6.51 11.08 14.08
N THR A 141 6.42 9.80 13.72
CA THR A 141 6.20 8.69 14.64
C THR A 141 7.39 7.73 14.56
N PRO A 142 7.83 7.15 15.70
CA PRO A 142 8.96 6.22 15.73
C PRO A 142 8.61 4.90 15.03
N VAL A 143 9.64 4.10 14.77
CA VAL A 143 9.57 2.67 14.49
C VAL A 143 10.34 1.93 15.58
N PRO A 144 10.01 0.67 15.89
CA PRO A 144 10.77 -0.13 16.82
C PRO A 144 12.26 -0.20 16.43
N GLU A 145 13.16 -0.26 17.41
CA GLU A 145 14.61 -0.25 17.15
C GLU A 145 15.04 -1.38 16.20
N ARG A 146 14.46 -2.57 16.36
CA ARG A 146 14.77 -3.74 15.52
C ARG A 146 14.23 -3.62 14.09
N GLU A 147 13.36 -2.65 13.82
CA GLU A 147 12.76 -2.39 12.52
C GLU A 147 13.35 -1.14 11.84
N GLN A 148 14.50 -0.65 12.33
CA GLN A 148 15.25 0.39 11.64
C GLN A 148 15.68 -0.09 10.25
N ILE A 149 15.78 0.83 9.31
CA ILE A 149 16.10 0.52 7.89
C ILE A 149 17.39 -0.29 7.79
N GLU A 150 18.41 0.04 8.58
CA GLU A 150 19.71 -0.64 8.59
C GLU A 150 19.57 -2.12 9.00
N SER A 151 18.75 -2.39 10.02
CA SER A 151 18.51 -3.76 10.50
C SER A 151 17.78 -4.59 9.45
N LEU A 152 16.78 -4.01 8.80
CA LEU A 152 16.00 -4.69 7.76
C LEU A 152 16.81 -4.85 6.46
N ALA A 153 17.63 -3.86 6.11
CA ALA A 153 18.50 -3.88 4.94
C ALA A 153 19.57 -4.99 5.00
N ALA A 154 19.98 -5.41 6.21
CA ALA A 154 20.93 -6.51 6.40
C ALA A 154 20.48 -7.83 5.77
N HIS A 155 19.17 -8.02 5.59
CA HIS A 155 18.62 -9.20 4.91
C HIS A 155 18.81 -9.18 3.38
N GLN A 156 19.10 -8.03 2.77
CA GLN A 156 19.20 -7.82 1.32
C GLN A 156 18.01 -8.40 0.52
N ALA A 157 16.84 -8.47 1.16
CA ALA A 157 15.59 -8.94 0.57
C ALA A 157 14.96 -7.88 -0.35
N THR A 158 13.87 -8.20 -1.00
CA THR A 158 13.02 -7.18 -1.64
C THR A 158 12.43 -6.28 -0.56
N MET A 159 12.62 -4.96 -0.67
CA MET A 159 12.03 -4.00 0.26
C MET A 159 11.04 -3.08 -0.44
N VAL A 160 9.92 -2.84 0.23
CA VAL A 160 8.87 -1.87 -0.13
C VAL A 160 8.77 -0.87 1.01
N ILE A 161 9.11 0.38 0.74
CA ILE A 161 9.26 1.39 1.78
C ILE A 161 8.21 2.50 1.56
N PHE A 162 7.26 2.55 2.48
CA PHE A 162 6.15 3.51 2.47
C PHE A 162 6.54 4.81 3.17
N LEU A 163 5.81 5.90 2.91
CA LEU A 163 5.83 7.16 3.67
C LEU A 163 7.21 7.82 3.80
N SER A 164 8.21 7.42 3.00
CA SER A 164 9.62 7.78 3.21
C SER A 164 10.25 8.56 2.06
N VAL A 165 9.53 8.80 0.96
CA VAL A 165 10.06 9.49 -0.23
C VAL A 165 10.56 10.91 0.08
N GLY A 166 9.95 11.60 1.03
CA GLY A 166 10.40 12.93 1.48
C GLY A 166 11.77 12.94 2.17
N GLN A 167 12.27 11.77 2.55
CA GLN A 167 13.57 11.55 3.19
C GLN A 167 14.47 10.66 2.32
N ILE A 168 14.29 10.69 0.98
CA ILE A 168 14.94 9.75 0.06
C ILE A 168 16.47 9.74 0.18
N ALA A 169 17.12 10.88 0.40
CA ALA A 169 18.57 10.97 0.57
C ALA A 169 19.03 10.25 1.86
N GLU A 170 18.33 10.45 2.96
CA GLU A 170 18.62 9.75 4.22
C GLU A 170 18.31 8.25 4.09
N LEU A 171 17.21 7.89 3.44
CA LEU A 171 16.84 6.50 3.17
C LEU A 171 17.96 5.78 2.41
N VAL A 172 18.50 6.39 1.35
CA VAL A 172 19.61 5.85 0.57
C VAL A 172 20.84 5.60 1.45
N GLN A 173 21.22 6.55 2.30
CA GLN A 173 22.35 6.39 3.21
C GLN A 173 22.18 5.18 4.13
N ARG A 174 21.00 5.02 4.73
CA ARG A 174 20.67 3.91 5.63
C ARG A 174 20.67 2.57 4.91
N LEU A 175 20.09 2.49 3.71
CA LEU A 175 20.08 1.27 2.88
C LEU A 175 21.50 0.87 2.45
N SER A 176 22.35 1.83 2.13
CA SER A 176 23.73 1.61 1.65
C SER A 176 24.67 1.04 2.72
N THR A 177 24.22 0.93 3.97
CA THR A 177 24.96 0.19 5.00
C THR A 177 25.03 -1.32 4.71
N SER A 178 24.09 -1.85 3.92
CA SER A 178 24.01 -3.29 3.64
C SER A 178 23.80 -3.60 2.15
N TYR A 179 23.07 -2.75 1.42
CA TYR A 179 22.92 -2.92 -0.03
C TYR A 179 24.08 -2.24 -0.78
N PRO A 180 24.65 -2.90 -1.82
CA PRO A 180 25.55 -2.23 -2.75
C PRO A 180 24.94 -0.99 -3.40
N LEU A 181 25.74 0.04 -3.67
CA LEU A 181 25.26 1.29 -4.29
C LEU A 181 24.60 1.06 -5.66
N GLN A 182 24.99 -0.01 -6.36
CA GLN A 182 24.41 -0.40 -7.65
C GLN A 182 23.09 -1.18 -7.53
N THR A 183 22.59 -1.38 -6.30
CA THR A 183 21.28 -2.05 -6.12
C THR A 183 20.18 -1.26 -6.78
N PRO A 184 19.35 -1.89 -7.64
CA PRO A 184 18.26 -1.22 -8.31
C PRO A 184 17.20 -0.69 -7.34
N VAL A 185 16.71 0.50 -7.64
CA VAL A 185 15.64 1.19 -6.91
C VAL A 185 14.63 1.73 -7.89
N ALA A 186 13.35 1.65 -7.53
CA ALA A 186 12.28 2.33 -8.24
C ALA A 186 11.44 3.14 -7.25
N VAL A 187 10.99 4.31 -7.69
CA VAL A 187 10.03 5.14 -6.95
C VAL A 187 8.79 5.31 -7.80
N VAL A 188 7.66 4.89 -7.27
CA VAL A 188 6.36 4.98 -7.94
C VAL A 188 5.51 5.99 -7.19
N TYR A 189 5.28 7.13 -7.83
CA TYR A 189 4.40 8.18 -7.36
C TYR A 189 3.00 7.92 -7.88
N LYS A 190 2.01 7.95 -6.98
CA LYS A 190 0.60 7.77 -7.32
C LYS A 190 0.35 6.56 -8.24
N ALA A 191 0.80 5.38 -7.83
CA ALA A 191 0.60 4.14 -8.58
C ALA A 191 -0.89 3.98 -8.96
N SER A 192 -1.15 3.69 -10.24
CA SER A 192 -2.46 3.57 -10.87
C SER A 192 -3.31 4.85 -11.03
N TRP A 193 -2.81 6.01 -10.60
CA TRP A 193 -3.50 7.28 -10.85
C TRP A 193 -3.19 7.80 -12.27
N PRO A 194 -4.04 8.69 -12.85
CA PRO A 194 -3.77 9.28 -14.18
C PRO A 194 -2.45 10.07 -14.26
N ASP A 195 -2.01 10.65 -13.14
CA ASP A 195 -0.76 11.41 -13.02
C ASP A 195 0.40 10.59 -12.41
N GLN A 196 0.34 9.27 -12.52
CA GLN A 196 1.41 8.36 -12.10
C GLN A 196 2.75 8.76 -12.70
N LYS A 197 3.81 8.70 -11.87
CA LYS A 197 5.21 8.84 -12.33
C LYS A 197 6.05 7.69 -11.84
N LEU A 198 6.98 7.26 -12.68
CA LEU A 198 7.97 6.23 -12.40
C LEU A 198 9.37 6.83 -12.49
N VAL A 199 10.19 6.62 -11.47
CA VAL A 199 11.62 6.92 -11.51
C VAL A 199 12.38 5.67 -11.14
N THR A 200 13.32 5.26 -11.98
CA THR A 200 14.16 4.08 -11.76
C THR A 200 15.63 4.47 -11.79
N GLY A 201 16.42 3.82 -10.97
CA GLY A 201 17.85 4.06 -10.86
C GLY A 201 18.51 3.03 -9.95
N THR A 202 19.58 3.43 -9.33
CA THR A 202 20.28 2.66 -8.29
C THR A 202 20.29 3.44 -6.98
N LEU A 203 20.71 2.83 -5.88
CA LEU A 203 20.90 3.57 -4.62
C LEU A 203 21.81 4.79 -4.79
N GLU A 204 22.80 4.72 -5.71
CA GLU A 204 23.70 5.84 -5.98
C GLU A 204 22.99 7.04 -6.64
N THR A 205 22.00 6.79 -7.50
CA THR A 205 21.42 7.82 -8.39
C THR A 205 19.99 8.24 -8.03
N ILE A 206 19.24 7.38 -7.32
CA ILE A 206 17.79 7.55 -7.17
C ILE A 206 17.40 8.84 -6.43
N ALA A 207 18.20 9.27 -5.45
CA ALA A 207 17.85 10.46 -4.66
C ALA A 207 17.82 11.73 -5.54
N GLU A 208 18.84 11.93 -6.39
CA GLU A 208 18.91 13.05 -7.31
C GLU A 208 17.79 12.98 -8.36
N GLN A 209 17.53 11.80 -8.92
CA GLN A 209 16.50 11.58 -9.92
C GLN A 209 15.09 11.88 -9.38
N VAL A 210 14.79 11.46 -8.15
CA VAL A 210 13.50 11.74 -7.48
C VAL A 210 13.32 13.23 -7.22
N GLN A 211 14.38 13.91 -6.78
CA GLN A 211 14.38 15.36 -6.58
C GLN A 211 14.17 16.11 -7.90
N GLY A 212 14.91 15.72 -8.96
CA GLY A 212 14.79 16.30 -10.29
C GLY A 212 13.40 16.10 -10.92
N ALA A 213 12.75 14.98 -10.64
CA ALA A 213 11.37 14.69 -11.07
C ALA A 213 10.29 15.41 -10.24
N GLY A 214 10.66 16.10 -9.16
CA GLY A 214 9.74 16.77 -8.27
C GLY A 214 8.77 15.83 -7.54
N ILE A 215 9.19 14.58 -7.32
CA ILE A 215 8.33 13.58 -6.67
C ILE A 215 8.27 13.84 -5.17
N GLN A 216 7.05 13.90 -4.67
CA GLN A 216 6.71 14.00 -3.26
C GLN A 216 5.77 12.86 -2.86
N LYS A 217 5.12 12.94 -1.69
CA LYS A 217 4.07 12.00 -1.27
C LYS A 217 2.76 12.24 -2.07
N PRO A 218 1.96 11.19 -2.33
CA PRO A 218 2.20 9.79 -1.94
C PRO A 218 3.08 9.05 -2.97
N ALA A 219 4.12 8.38 -2.48
CA ALA A 219 4.96 7.53 -3.31
C ALA A 219 5.48 6.33 -2.51
N VAL A 220 5.75 5.23 -3.22
CA VAL A 220 6.34 4.00 -2.69
C VAL A 220 7.74 3.84 -3.25
N VAL A 221 8.71 3.52 -2.39
CA VAL A 221 10.11 3.23 -2.77
C VAL A 221 10.32 1.73 -2.76
N LEU A 222 10.80 1.19 -3.85
CA LEU A 222 11.04 -0.24 -4.07
C LEU A 222 12.55 -0.46 -4.22
N VAL A 223 13.11 -1.40 -3.47
CA VAL A 223 14.55 -1.66 -3.45
C VAL A 223 14.81 -3.15 -3.58
N GLY A 224 15.72 -3.51 -4.47
CA GLY A 224 16.19 -4.89 -4.58
C GLY A 224 16.46 -5.35 -5.99
N LYS A 225 17.16 -6.48 -6.08
CA LYS A 225 17.56 -7.09 -7.35
C LYS A 225 16.39 -7.56 -8.21
N PHE A 226 15.18 -7.71 -7.66
CA PHE A 226 13.98 -8.06 -8.41
C PHE A 226 13.62 -7.04 -9.50
N LEU A 227 14.11 -5.81 -9.39
CA LEU A 227 13.95 -4.77 -10.39
C LEU A 227 14.84 -4.97 -11.62
N GLY A 228 15.90 -5.79 -11.50
CA GLY A 228 16.79 -6.14 -12.60
C GLY A 228 16.19 -7.22 -13.51
N ASP A 229 17.02 -7.69 -14.46
CA ASP A 229 16.61 -8.65 -15.48
C ASP A 229 17.27 -10.03 -15.30
N THR A 230 18.09 -10.20 -14.25
CA THR A 230 18.79 -11.45 -13.96
C THR A 230 18.06 -12.20 -12.84
N TYR A 231 17.45 -13.33 -13.17
CA TYR A 231 16.75 -14.21 -12.24
C TYR A 231 16.72 -15.65 -12.78
N ALA A 232 16.52 -16.61 -11.89
CA ALA A 232 16.30 -18.00 -12.28
C ALA A 232 14.82 -18.24 -12.65
N LEU A 233 14.58 -19.07 -13.65
CA LEU A 233 13.22 -19.44 -14.03
C LEU A 233 12.57 -20.30 -12.93
N SER A 234 11.27 -20.10 -12.75
CA SER A 234 10.48 -20.92 -11.83
C SER A 234 10.48 -22.39 -12.30
N LYS A 235 10.86 -23.31 -11.40
CA LYS A 235 10.75 -24.75 -11.67
C LYS A 235 9.32 -25.23 -11.91
N LEU A 236 8.31 -24.50 -11.47
CA LEU A 236 6.90 -24.86 -11.68
C LEU A 236 6.54 -25.04 -13.15
N TYR A 237 7.17 -24.26 -14.04
CA TYR A 237 6.93 -24.34 -15.49
C TYR A 237 7.96 -25.19 -16.24
N ASP A 238 8.99 -25.68 -15.54
CA ASP A 238 9.98 -26.59 -16.14
C ASP A 238 9.30 -27.90 -16.55
N LYS A 239 9.51 -28.31 -17.82
CA LYS A 239 8.90 -29.52 -18.37
C LYS A 239 9.31 -30.79 -17.63
N THR A 240 10.48 -30.79 -17.00
CA THR A 240 11.02 -31.98 -16.25
C THR A 240 10.51 -32.00 -14.81
N PHE A 241 9.91 -30.93 -14.29
CA PHE A 241 9.45 -30.83 -12.91
C PHE A 241 8.10 -31.52 -12.72
N THR A 242 8.06 -32.55 -11.85
CA THR A 242 6.83 -33.24 -11.44
C THR A 242 6.20 -32.51 -10.26
N HIS A 243 4.90 -32.20 -10.34
CA HIS A 243 4.10 -31.70 -9.25
C HIS A 243 2.70 -32.34 -9.25
N GLU A 244 1.85 -32.00 -8.29
CA GLU A 244 0.54 -32.61 -8.06
C GLU A 244 -0.34 -32.70 -9.33
N TYR A 245 -0.29 -31.72 -10.22
CA TYR A 245 -1.12 -31.63 -11.42
C TYR A 245 -0.39 -31.96 -12.73
N ARG A 246 0.91 -32.24 -12.70
CA ARG A 246 1.71 -32.53 -13.91
C ARG A 246 2.89 -33.44 -13.59
N LYS A 247 3.00 -34.53 -14.36
CA LYS A 247 4.23 -35.34 -14.39
C LYS A 247 5.27 -34.71 -15.32
N GLY A 248 6.49 -34.57 -14.84
CA GLY A 248 7.60 -34.11 -15.65
C GLY A 248 7.94 -35.11 -16.74
N VAL A 249 8.47 -34.63 -17.85
CA VAL A 249 8.96 -35.44 -18.95
C VAL A 249 10.45 -35.69 -18.73
N GLU A 250 10.91 -36.93 -18.86
CA GLU A 250 12.36 -37.26 -18.84
C GLU A 250 13.02 -36.53 -20.02
N SER A 251 14.17 -35.92 -19.75
CA SER A 251 14.97 -35.14 -20.74
C SER A 251 15.75 -36.05 -21.68
#